data_d51f828361501f3a4eeeafa52ee4861a
#
_entry.id   d51f828361501f3a4eeeafa52ee4861a
#
_cell.length_a   1.000
_cell.length_b   1.000
_cell.length_c   1.000
_cell.angle_alpha   90.00
_cell.angle_beta   90.00
_cell.angle_gamma   90.00
#
_symmetry.space_group_name_H-M   'P 1'
#
loop_
_entity.id
_entity.type
_entity.pdbx_description
1 polymer ?
#
loop_
_entity_poly.entity_id
_entity_poly.type
_entity_poly.pdbx_seq_one_letter_code
_entity_poly.pdbx_strand_id
1 'polypeptide(L)'
;MQMPVSSLTGLTLKDLMDAGLHFGHQTKRWNPKMRRYIFDKRNGIHIIDLTQTIPLIDEAASFLRDTVLAGKKILFVATKKQAQEVVQGAATTCGQYYVTERWLGGTLTNNQTIRRSVRRMRQIEAMARNNNGVLSVHKKEAASLRRELDKLQKNLSGVADMETKPGALVIVDICREQNAVKEAIRLGIPIVAMVDTNADPDPIDYVIPANDDAVRGIKTIVDGLSKVIKEANEEYSRIATERQRQREAEQAAKDAQERATRKARKESADAESTDKAKAKLTETRKRAAKAAKDAVDAKIAAVEAAPETAAEAAAEKAESPAKAEAKTAKPKVEAAAESAAPEAE
;
A
#
# COMPACT_ATOMS: atom_id res chain seq x y z
N MET A 1 -38.26 30.86 -0.68
CA MET A 1 -38.11 29.83 -1.72
C MET A 1 -36.62 29.41 -1.70
N GLN A 2 -36.30 28.42 -0.86
CA GLN A 2 -34.91 27.90 -0.79
C GLN A 2 -34.62 27.13 -2.08
N MET A 3 -33.56 27.51 -2.77
CA MET A 3 -33.04 26.73 -3.90
C MET A 3 -32.82 25.29 -3.44
N PRO A 4 -33.16 24.27 -4.25
CA PRO A 4 -32.82 22.91 -3.91
C PRO A 4 -31.30 22.81 -3.83
N VAL A 5 -30.78 22.53 -2.63
CA VAL A 5 -29.40 22.11 -2.46
C VAL A 5 -29.25 20.89 -3.36
N SER A 6 -28.37 20.96 -4.33
CA SER A 6 -28.10 19.81 -5.22
C SER A 6 -27.71 18.62 -4.34
N SER A 7 -28.60 17.64 -4.25
CA SER A 7 -28.34 16.42 -3.47
C SER A 7 -27.04 15.79 -3.94
N LEU A 8 -26.14 15.50 -3.03
CA LEU A 8 -24.86 14.83 -3.33
C LEU A 8 -25.08 13.46 -3.98
N THR A 9 -26.13 12.77 -3.56
CA THR A 9 -26.49 11.44 -4.08
C THR A 9 -27.35 11.53 -5.35
N GLY A 10 -27.97 12.67 -5.64
CA GLY A 10 -28.91 12.87 -6.75
C GLY A 10 -30.25 12.15 -6.57
N LEU A 11 -30.55 11.65 -5.36
CA LEU A 11 -31.77 10.92 -5.06
C LEU A 11 -32.94 11.89 -4.87
N THR A 12 -34.06 11.58 -5.50
CA THR A 12 -35.30 12.36 -5.35
C THR A 12 -36.31 11.63 -4.43
N LEU A 13 -37.24 12.41 -3.85
CA LEU A 13 -38.32 11.83 -3.05
C LEU A 13 -39.12 10.77 -3.84
N LYS A 14 -39.30 11.00 -5.15
CA LYS A 14 -39.99 10.08 -6.03
C LYS A 14 -39.26 8.74 -6.14
N ASP A 15 -37.94 8.79 -6.32
CA ASP A 15 -37.11 7.56 -6.42
C ASP A 15 -37.21 6.73 -5.13
N LEU A 16 -37.20 7.39 -3.96
CA LEU A 16 -37.34 6.72 -2.66
C LEU A 16 -38.74 6.12 -2.48
N MET A 17 -39.79 6.82 -2.93
CA MET A 17 -41.17 6.32 -2.86
C MET A 17 -41.38 5.12 -3.80
N ASP A 18 -40.91 5.22 -5.05
CA ASP A 18 -41.03 4.16 -6.06
C ASP A 18 -40.23 2.90 -5.67
N ALA A 19 -39.13 3.08 -4.92
CA ALA A 19 -38.36 2.02 -4.34
C ALA A 19 -38.98 1.37 -3.08
N GLY A 20 -40.05 1.97 -2.55
CA GLY A 20 -40.79 1.44 -1.38
C GLY A 20 -40.11 1.67 -0.03
N LEU A 21 -39.24 2.71 0.07
CA LEU A 21 -38.50 3.03 1.29
C LEU A 21 -39.35 3.64 2.38
N HIS A 22 -40.55 4.13 2.06
CA HIS A 22 -41.50 4.70 3.01
C HIS A 22 -42.24 3.68 3.89
N PHE A 23 -42.22 2.38 3.51
CA PHE A 23 -42.83 1.34 4.32
C PHE A 23 -41.90 0.96 5.47
N GLY A 24 -42.42 0.97 6.68
CA GLY A 24 -41.77 0.43 7.85
C GLY A 24 -42.38 -0.91 8.26
N HIS A 25 -42.07 -1.33 9.45
CA HIS A 25 -42.56 -2.57 10.03
C HIS A 25 -43.98 -2.41 10.63
N GLN A 26 -44.59 -3.54 10.99
CA GLN A 26 -45.88 -3.57 11.68
C GLN A 26 -45.84 -2.78 13.00
N THR A 27 -46.94 -2.10 13.34
CA THR A 27 -47.07 -1.30 14.56
C THR A 27 -46.83 -2.06 15.87
N LYS A 28 -46.93 -3.40 15.85
CA LYS A 28 -46.62 -4.26 17.00
C LYS A 28 -45.11 -4.46 17.26
N ARG A 29 -44.27 -4.18 16.25
CA ARG A 29 -42.81 -4.46 16.29
C ARG A 29 -41.94 -3.20 16.25
N TRP A 30 -42.54 -2.03 16.40
CA TRP A 30 -41.83 -0.78 16.30
C TRP A 30 -41.05 -0.42 17.58
N ASN A 31 -40.01 0.39 17.43
CA ASN A 31 -39.28 0.99 18.53
C ASN A 31 -39.80 2.42 18.78
N PRO A 32 -40.19 2.78 20.02
CA PRO A 32 -40.69 4.12 20.35
C PRO A 32 -39.70 5.25 20.01
N LYS A 33 -38.40 4.99 20.03
CA LYS A 33 -37.36 5.97 19.69
C LYS A 33 -37.41 6.39 18.21
N MET A 34 -37.97 5.54 17.34
CA MET A 34 -38.15 5.85 15.91
C MET A 34 -39.35 6.78 15.65
N ARG A 35 -40.13 7.17 16.67
CA ARG A 35 -41.31 8.04 16.53
C ARG A 35 -41.01 9.34 15.75
N ARG A 36 -39.81 9.90 15.93
CA ARG A 36 -39.38 11.14 15.24
C ARG A 36 -39.24 11.01 13.71
N TYR A 37 -39.09 9.79 13.21
CA TYR A 37 -38.94 9.49 11.80
C TYR A 37 -40.17 8.87 11.15
N ILE A 38 -41.25 8.68 11.94
CA ILE A 38 -42.50 8.09 11.45
C ILE A 38 -43.45 9.21 11.10
N PHE A 39 -43.92 9.21 9.85
CA PHE A 39 -44.91 10.16 9.33
C PHE A 39 -46.32 9.79 9.81
N ASP A 40 -46.76 8.53 9.59
CA ASP A 40 -48.11 8.07 9.91
C ASP A 40 -48.12 6.53 10.04
N LYS A 41 -49.32 5.99 10.32
CA LYS A 41 -49.61 4.57 10.32
C LYS A 41 -50.75 4.26 9.36
N ARG A 42 -50.59 3.30 8.48
CA ARG A 42 -51.63 2.89 7.54
C ARG A 42 -51.68 1.36 7.48
N ASN A 43 -52.90 0.80 7.56
CA ASN A 43 -53.13 -0.65 7.55
C ASN A 43 -52.24 -1.46 8.52
N GLY A 44 -51.99 -0.91 9.71
CA GLY A 44 -51.17 -1.59 10.73
C GLY A 44 -49.67 -1.58 10.48
N ILE A 45 -49.18 -0.78 9.50
CA ILE A 45 -47.79 -0.59 9.16
C ILE A 45 -47.43 0.88 9.39
N HIS A 46 -46.26 1.17 9.93
CA HIS A 46 -45.73 2.52 10.03
C HIS A 46 -45.24 3.02 8.67
N ILE A 47 -45.41 4.30 8.39
CA ILE A 47 -44.91 4.99 7.22
C ILE A 47 -43.78 5.93 7.66
N ILE A 48 -42.62 5.76 7.07
CA ILE A 48 -41.43 6.56 7.34
C ILE A 48 -41.51 7.88 6.59
N ASP A 49 -41.08 8.96 7.24
CA ASP A 49 -41.02 10.30 6.64
C ASP A 49 -39.79 10.46 5.76
N LEU A 50 -39.96 10.26 4.44
CA LEU A 50 -38.90 10.38 3.47
C LEU A 50 -38.40 11.81 3.27
N THR A 51 -39.15 12.82 3.72
CA THR A 51 -38.69 14.23 3.62
C THR A 51 -37.51 14.47 4.55
N GLN A 52 -37.45 13.75 5.68
CA GLN A 52 -36.30 13.75 6.58
C GLN A 52 -35.19 12.82 6.10
N THR A 53 -35.50 11.75 5.38
CA THR A 53 -34.51 10.76 4.90
C THR A 53 -33.53 11.37 3.91
N ILE A 54 -33.99 12.23 2.98
CA ILE A 54 -33.13 12.82 1.93
C ILE A 54 -31.97 13.62 2.53
N PRO A 55 -32.19 14.64 3.40
CA PRO A 55 -31.08 15.38 3.99
C PRO A 55 -30.16 14.51 4.84
N LEU A 56 -30.68 13.48 5.52
CA LEU A 56 -29.86 12.55 6.30
C LEU A 56 -28.99 11.64 5.41
N ILE A 57 -29.46 11.26 4.22
CA ILE A 57 -28.65 10.53 3.24
C ILE A 57 -27.51 11.43 2.75
N ASP A 58 -27.79 12.70 2.45
CA ASP A 58 -26.76 13.64 1.96
C ASP A 58 -25.72 13.97 3.05
N GLU A 59 -26.14 14.08 4.31
CA GLU A 59 -25.24 14.23 5.45
C GLU A 59 -24.32 13.00 5.59
N ALA A 60 -24.89 11.80 5.54
CA ALA A 60 -24.16 10.55 5.57
C ALA A 60 -23.19 10.43 4.38
N ALA A 61 -23.63 10.79 3.18
CA ALA A 61 -22.79 10.78 1.97
C ALA A 61 -21.61 11.75 2.06
N SER A 62 -21.83 12.96 2.59
CA SER A 62 -20.78 13.94 2.83
C SER A 62 -19.73 13.39 3.81
N PHE A 63 -20.16 12.83 4.93
CA PHE A 63 -19.27 12.21 5.91
C PHE A 63 -18.46 11.06 5.31
N LEU A 64 -19.09 10.18 4.52
CA LEU A 64 -18.39 9.06 3.87
C LEU A 64 -17.38 9.55 2.83
N ARG A 65 -17.72 10.60 2.07
CA ARG A 65 -16.80 11.26 1.15
C ARG A 65 -15.56 11.78 1.87
N ASP A 66 -15.74 12.52 2.94
CA ASP A 66 -14.63 13.09 3.71
C ASP A 66 -13.74 12.01 4.33
N THR A 67 -14.34 10.91 4.78
CA THR A 67 -13.62 9.73 5.30
C THR A 67 -12.72 9.11 4.23
N VAL A 68 -13.21 8.99 3.00
CA VAL A 68 -12.42 8.44 1.87
C VAL A 68 -11.34 9.42 1.43
N LEU A 69 -11.62 10.70 1.36
CA LEU A 69 -10.62 11.74 1.04
C LEU A 69 -9.51 11.82 2.09
N ALA A 70 -9.80 11.45 3.35
CA ALA A 70 -8.79 11.28 4.38
C ALA A 70 -7.94 10.00 4.21
N GLY A 71 -8.19 9.20 3.17
CA GLY A 71 -7.45 7.96 2.89
C GLY A 71 -7.90 6.76 3.71
N LYS A 72 -9.03 6.84 4.42
CA LYS A 72 -9.59 5.73 5.19
C LYS A 72 -10.55 4.93 4.32
N LYS A 73 -10.61 3.63 4.56
CA LYS A 73 -11.55 2.71 3.90
C LYS A 73 -12.83 2.58 4.70
N ILE A 74 -13.91 2.28 4.00
CA ILE A 74 -15.24 2.04 4.55
C ILE A 74 -15.50 0.53 4.57
N LEU A 75 -16.23 0.05 5.57
CA LEU A 75 -16.68 -1.33 5.66
C LEU A 75 -18.21 -1.39 5.56
N PHE A 76 -18.70 -2.02 4.50
CA PHE A 76 -20.11 -2.30 4.32
C PHE A 76 -20.49 -3.60 5.03
N VAL A 77 -21.61 -3.58 5.77
CA VAL A 77 -22.09 -4.74 6.54
C VAL A 77 -23.56 -4.99 6.24
N ALA A 78 -23.86 -6.14 5.67
CA ALA A 78 -25.23 -6.53 5.34
C ALA A 78 -25.36 -8.05 5.25
N THR A 79 -25.76 -8.72 6.33
CA THR A 79 -25.98 -10.18 6.29
C THR A 79 -27.43 -10.57 5.94
N LYS A 80 -28.31 -9.59 5.71
CA LYS A 80 -29.67 -9.81 5.25
C LYS A 80 -29.67 -10.27 3.78
N LYS A 81 -30.36 -11.37 3.46
CA LYS A 81 -30.38 -11.96 2.11
C LYS A 81 -30.71 -10.96 1.02
N GLN A 82 -31.64 -10.03 1.30
CA GLN A 82 -32.08 -9.00 0.36
C GLN A 82 -30.97 -7.96 0.06
N ALA A 83 -30.02 -7.76 0.99
CA ALA A 83 -28.98 -6.76 0.90
C ALA A 83 -27.62 -7.32 0.44
N GLN A 84 -27.40 -8.63 0.57
CA GLN A 84 -26.09 -9.26 0.33
C GLN A 84 -25.51 -8.94 -1.04
N GLU A 85 -26.25 -9.25 -2.09
CA GLU A 85 -25.78 -9.08 -3.48
C GLU A 85 -25.59 -7.60 -3.83
N VAL A 86 -26.53 -6.76 -3.40
CA VAL A 86 -26.47 -5.30 -3.62
C VAL A 86 -25.25 -4.70 -2.98
N VAL A 87 -25.02 -5.00 -1.70
CA VAL A 87 -23.91 -4.45 -0.93
C VAL A 87 -22.57 -4.97 -1.42
N GLN A 88 -22.47 -6.25 -1.79
CA GLN A 88 -21.27 -6.82 -2.37
C GLN A 88 -20.90 -6.13 -3.69
N GLY A 89 -21.87 -5.94 -4.58
CA GLY A 89 -21.67 -5.27 -5.87
C GLY A 89 -21.24 -3.82 -5.69
N ALA A 90 -21.91 -3.08 -4.82
CA ALA A 90 -21.60 -1.69 -4.51
C ALA A 90 -20.19 -1.53 -3.92
N ALA A 91 -19.86 -2.31 -2.88
CA ALA A 91 -18.56 -2.26 -2.23
C ALA A 91 -17.41 -2.61 -3.19
N THR A 92 -17.61 -3.62 -4.04
CA THR A 92 -16.63 -4.00 -5.07
C THR A 92 -16.43 -2.87 -6.08
N THR A 93 -17.52 -2.22 -6.52
CA THR A 93 -17.47 -1.14 -7.51
C THR A 93 -16.72 0.09 -6.99
N CYS A 94 -16.87 0.42 -5.71
CA CYS A 94 -16.18 1.56 -5.08
C CYS A 94 -14.85 1.18 -4.40
N GLY A 95 -14.44 -0.09 -4.48
CA GLY A 95 -13.16 -0.57 -3.94
C GLY A 95 -13.08 -0.51 -2.41
N GLN A 96 -14.20 -0.76 -1.74
CA GLN A 96 -14.32 -0.76 -0.29
C GLN A 96 -14.50 -2.18 0.27
N TYR A 97 -14.37 -2.35 1.60
CA TYR A 97 -14.53 -3.64 2.27
C TYR A 97 -16.00 -4.00 2.46
N TYR A 98 -16.30 -5.27 2.55
CA TYR A 98 -17.66 -5.74 2.81
C TYR A 98 -17.71 -7.02 3.65
N VAL A 99 -18.83 -7.20 4.38
CA VAL A 99 -19.23 -8.44 5.04
C VAL A 99 -20.70 -8.70 4.70
N THR A 100 -20.96 -9.77 3.96
CA THR A 100 -22.31 -10.07 3.44
C THR A 100 -22.87 -11.40 3.94
N GLU A 101 -22.05 -12.37 4.32
CA GLU A 101 -22.56 -13.68 4.74
C GLU A 101 -22.82 -13.75 6.25
N ARG A 102 -21.79 -13.54 7.06
CA ARG A 102 -21.91 -13.58 8.50
C ARG A 102 -20.88 -12.68 9.17
N TRP A 103 -21.34 -11.83 10.07
CA TRP A 103 -20.42 -11.12 10.95
C TRP A 103 -19.75 -12.09 11.94
N LEU A 104 -18.46 -12.23 11.86
CA LEU A 104 -17.69 -13.02 12.83
C LEU A 104 -17.39 -12.16 14.05
N GLY A 105 -17.76 -12.67 15.24
CA GLY A 105 -17.46 -11.94 16.46
C GLY A 105 -15.95 -11.67 16.57
N GLY A 106 -15.61 -10.39 16.86
CA GLY A 106 -14.21 -9.96 16.90
C GLY A 106 -13.63 -9.50 15.57
N THR A 107 -14.43 -9.32 14.53
CA THR A 107 -13.95 -8.85 13.22
C THR A 107 -13.17 -7.54 13.32
N LEU A 108 -13.62 -6.62 14.17
CA LEU A 108 -12.93 -5.35 14.43
C LEU A 108 -12.10 -5.40 15.72
N THR A 109 -12.64 -5.99 16.78
CA THR A 109 -12.02 -5.98 18.11
C THR A 109 -10.90 -7.01 18.26
N ASN A 110 -10.98 -8.14 17.56
CA ASN A 110 -9.96 -9.21 17.56
C ASN A 110 -9.42 -9.48 16.16
N ASN A 111 -8.93 -8.44 15.51
CA ASN A 111 -8.41 -8.51 14.15
C ASN A 111 -7.27 -9.53 13.97
N GLN A 112 -6.45 -9.80 15.01
CA GLN A 112 -5.37 -10.78 14.91
C GLN A 112 -5.87 -12.19 14.58
N THR A 113 -6.99 -12.62 15.21
CA THR A 113 -7.59 -13.93 14.95
C THR A 113 -8.20 -14.00 13.56
N ILE A 114 -8.88 -12.94 13.13
CA ILE A 114 -9.42 -12.84 11.77
C ILE A 114 -8.29 -12.91 10.73
N ARG A 115 -7.19 -12.20 10.94
CA ARG A 115 -6.01 -12.26 10.05
C ARG A 115 -5.33 -13.64 10.02
N ARG A 116 -5.40 -14.42 11.10
CA ARG A 116 -4.95 -15.82 11.07
C ARG A 116 -5.83 -16.65 10.14
N SER A 117 -7.14 -16.45 10.20
CA SER A 117 -8.10 -17.13 9.32
C SER A 117 -7.91 -16.71 7.84
N VAL A 118 -7.67 -15.42 7.57
CA VAL A 118 -7.33 -14.92 6.23
C VAL A 118 -6.01 -15.52 5.73
N ARG A 119 -4.99 -15.60 6.57
CA ARG A 119 -3.72 -16.27 6.20
C ARG A 119 -3.94 -17.74 5.86
N ARG A 120 -4.76 -18.43 6.64
CA ARG A 120 -5.12 -19.84 6.37
C ARG A 120 -5.83 -19.98 5.01
N MET A 121 -6.78 -19.10 4.71
CA MET A 121 -7.46 -19.04 3.41
C MET A 121 -6.45 -18.89 2.27
N ARG A 122 -5.55 -17.88 2.35
CA ARG A 122 -4.50 -17.64 1.34
C ARG A 122 -3.51 -18.81 1.20
N GLN A 123 -3.21 -19.52 2.30
CA GLN A 123 -2.37 -20.74 2.26
C GLN A 123 -3.03 -21.84 1.43
N ILE A 124 -4.33 -22.11 1.67
CA ILE A 124 -5.06 -23.13 0.93
C ILE A 124 -5.19 -22.73 -0.55
N GLU A 125 -5.45 -21.45 -0.84
CA GLU A 125 -5.47 -20.92 -2.21
C GLU A 125 -4.12 -21.07 -2.91
N ALA A 126 -3.02 -20.80 -2.21
CA ALA A 126 -1.67 -20.96 -2.75
C ALA A 126 -1.36 -22.44 -3.04
N MET A 127 -1.77 -23.36 -2.15
CA MET A 127 -1.65 -24.81 -2.40
C MET A 127 -2.42 -25.23 -3.67
N ALA A 128 -3.63 -24.70 -3.85
CA ALA A 128 -4.42 -24.99 -5.05
C ALA A 128 -3.74 -24.47 -6.33
N ARG A 129 -3.17 -23.26 -6.30
CA ARG A 129 -2.46 -22.68 -7.46
C ARG A 129 -1.20 -23.47 -7.82
N ASN A 130 -0.40 -23.80 -6.82
CA ASN A 130 0.90 -24.47 -7.05
C ASN A 130 0.73 -25.90 -7.56
N ASN A 131 -0.40 -26.55 -7.27
CA ASN A 131 -0.65 -27.95 -7.58
C ASN A 131 -1.75 -28.14 -8.65
N ASN A 132 -1.92 -27.17 -9.57
CA ASN A 132 -2.94 -27.24 -10.65
C ASN A 132 -4.37 -27.55 -10.16
N GLY A 133 -4.75 -26.99 -9.01
CA GLY A 133 -6.07 -27.20 -8.41
C GLY A 133 -6.16 -28.41 -7.45
N VAL A 134 -5.09 -29.18 -7.28
CA VAL A 134 -5.05 -30.31 -6.36
C VAL A 134 -4.60 -29.85 -4.97
N LEU A 135 -5.50 -29.93 -3.99
CA LEU A 135 -5.23 -29.48 -2.61
C LEU A 135 -4.46 -30.52 -1.79
N SER A 136 -4.61 -31.80 -2.09
CA SER A 136 -3.89 -32.92 -1.46
C SER A 136 -3.94 -34.17 -2.33
N VAL A 137 -2.95 -35.03 -2.20
CA VAL A 137 -2.90 -36.36 -2.84
C VAL A 137 -4.05 -37.25 -2.34
N HIS A 138 -4.42 -37.12 -1.07
CA HIS A 138 -5.52 -37.89 -0.48
C HIS A 138 -6.88 -37.23 -0.76
N LYS A 139 -7.75 -37.93 -1.47
CA LYS A 139 -9.09 -37.44 -1.91
C LYS A 139 -9.96 -36.95 -0.73
N LYS A 140 -9.90 -37.63 0.43
CA LYS A 140 -10.65 -37.23 1.63
C LYS A 140 -10.16 -35.90 2.23
N GLU A 141 -8.85 -35.71 2.29
CA GLU A 141 -8.22 -34.50 2.76
C GLU A 141 -8.46 -33.33 1.81
N ALA A 142 -8.32 -33.53 0.50
CA ALA A 142 -8.64 -32.54 -0.53
C ALA A 142 -10.08 -32.04 -0.41
N ALA A 143 -11.04 -32.95 -0.20
CA ALA A 143 -12.44 -32.58 0.01
C ALA A 143 -12.67 -31.77 1.31
N SER A 144 -11.94 -32.09 2.38
CA SER A 144 -12.00 -31.33 3.63
C SER A 144 -11.43 -29.92 3.47
N LEU A 145 -10.25 -29.78 2.85
CA LEU A 145 -9.61 -28.49 2.56
C LEU A 145 -10.47 -27.61 1.63
N ARG A 146 -11.14 -28.22 0.64
CA ARG A 146 -12.05 -27.47 -0.23
C ARG A 146 -13.22 -26.88 0.53
N ARG A 147 -13.87 -27.66 1.39
CA ARG A 147 -14.98 -27.16 2.24
C ARG A 147 -14.50 -26.09 3.22
N GLU A 148 -13.30 -26.23 3.77
CA GLU A 148 -12.68 -25.19 4.62
C GLU A 148 -12.46 -23.90 3.83
N LEU A 149 -11.90 -24.00 2.64
CA LEU A 149 -11.66 -22.86 1.74
C LEU A 149 -12.96 -22.14 1.37
N ASP A 150 -13.98 -22.89 0.91
CA ASP A 150 -15.28 -22.32 0.53
C ASP A 150 -15.91 -21.54 1.69
N LYS A 151 -15.83 -22.10 2.92
CA LYS A 151 -16.34 -21.43 4.12
C LYS A 151 -15.56 -20.16 4.48
N LEU A 152 -14.24 -20.20 4.36
CA LEU A 152 -13.40 -19.04 4.63
C LEU A 152 -13.60 -17.95 3.58
N GLN A 153 -13.66 -18.30 2.30
CA GLN A 153 -13.90 -17.36 1.22
C GLN A 153 -15.24 -16.66 1.35
N LYS A 154 -16.32 -17.39 1.61
CA LYS A 154 -17.64 -16.79 1.83
C LYS A 154 -17.65 -15.72 2.91
N ASN A 155 -16.97 -15.99 4.04
CA ASN A 155 -17.05 -15.10 5.21
C ASN A 155 -15.98 -13.99 5.21
N LEU A 156 -14.84 -14.18 4.54
CA LEU A 156 -13.67 -13.34 4.71
C LEU A 156 -13.20 -12.66 3.42
N SER A 157 -13.74 -13.02 2.25
CA SER A 157 -13.29 -12.44 0.97
C SER A 157 -13.33 -10.92 0.96
N GLY A 158 -14.40 -10.32 1.47
CA GLY A 158 -14.57 -8.88 1.48
C GLY A 158 -13.70 -8.12 2.49
N VAL A 159 -13.08 -8.83 3.45
CA VAL A 159 -12.18 -8.24 4.47
C VAL A 159 -10.76 -8.79 4.39
N ALA A 160 -10.46 -9.59 3.36
CA ALA A 160 -9.15 -10.23 3.20
C ALA A 160 -7.99 -9.22 3.13
N ASP A 161 -8.23 -8.07 2.52
CA ASP A 161 -7.22 -7.01 2.33
C ASP A 161 -7.33 -5.88 3.37
N MET A 162 -8.19 -6.03 4.38
CA MET A 162 -8.36 -5.05 5.44
C MET A 162 -7.19 -5.10 6.41
N GLU A 163 -6.17 -4.28 6.21
CA GLU A 163 -4.99 -4.21 7.09
C GLU A 163 -5.20 -3.36 8.33
N THR A 164 -5.88 -2.26 8.18
CA THR A 164 -6.17 -1.28 9.22
C THR A 164 -7.65 -1.27 9.55
N LYS A 165 -8.01 -0.65 10.68
CA LYS A 165 -9.42 -0.45 11.03
C LYS A 165 -10.08 0.45 9.98
N PRO A 166 -11.34 0.17 9.60
CA PRO A 166 -12.09 1.03 8.70
C PRO A 166 -12.34 2.41 9.35
N GLY A 167 -12.47 3.44 8.53
CA GLY A 167 -12.78 4.79 8.98
C GLY A 167 -14.25 5.00 9.31
N ALA A 168 -15.14 4.21 8.71
CA ALA A 168 -16.57 4.20 8.95
C ALA A 168 -17.18 2.83 8.63
N LEU A 169 -18.31 2.52 9.25
CA LEU A 169 -19.16 1.38 8.88
C LEU A 169 -20.42 1.88 8.18
N VAL A 170 -20.85 1.16 7.15
CA VAL A 170 -22.17 1.32 6.53
C VAL A 170 -22.95 0.04 6.77
N ILE A 171 -24.01 0.10 7.56
CA ILE A 171 -24.78 -1.06 8.04
C ILE A 171 -26.19 -1.04 7.46
N VAL A 172 -26.62 -2.16 6.91
CA VAL A 172 -28.02 -2.41 6.54
C VAL A 172 -28.62 -3.37 7.56
N ASP A 173 -29.72 -2.97 8.21
CA ASP A 173 -30.41 -3.71 9.28
C ASP A 173 -29.58 -3.86 10.57
N ILE A 174 -29.63 -2.84 11.42
CA ILE A 174 -28.93 -2.84 12.72
C ILE A 174 -29.46 -3.87 13.72
N CYS A 175 -30.73 -4.29 13.58
CA CYS A 175 -31.30 -5.33 14.44
C CYS A 175 -30.59 -6.66 14.24
N ARG A 176 -30.18 -6.95 13.02
CA ARG A 176 -29.43 -8.16 12.65
C ARG A 176 -27.95 -8.04 12.96
N GLU A 177 -27.37 -6.85 12.76
CA GLU A 177 -25.93 -6.60 12.86
C GLU A 177 -25.51 -6.00 14.22
N GLN A 178 -26.23 -6.32 15.30
CA GLN A 178 -25.96 -5.80 16.66
C GLN A 178 -24.51 -6.01 17.12
N ASN A 179 -23.87 -7.11 16.70
CA ASN A 179 -22.48 -7.39 17.06
C ASN A 179 -21.52 -6.42 16.36
N ALA A 180 -21.77 -6.09 15.09
CA ALA A 180 -21.00 -5.10 14.35
C ALA A 180 -21.13 -3.72 14.99
N VAL A 181 -22.35 -3.30 15.34
CA VAL A 181 -22.63 -2.04 16.03
C VAL A 181 -21.89 -1.96 17.36
N LYS A 182 -21.99 -2.99 18.23
CA LYS A 182 -21.28 -3.03 19.52
C LYS A 182 -19.77 -2.95 19.38
N GLU A 183 -19.20 -3.63 18.39
CA GLU A 183 -17.77 -3.59 18.14
C GLU A 183 -17.31 -2.23 17.62
N ALA A 184 -18.09 -1.59 16.74
CA ALA A 184 -17.81 -0.27 16.21
C ALA A 184 -17.81 0.79 17.33
N ILE A 185 -18.87 0.82 18.16
CA ILE A 185 -18.95 1.71 19.31
C ILE A 185 -17.77 1.53 20.26
N ARG A 186 -17.40 0.27 20.56
CA ARG A 186 -16.27 -0.02 21.44
C ARG A 186 -14.94 0.53 20.90
N LEU A 187 -14.80 0.63 19.58
CA LEU A 187 -13.60 1.12 18.94
C LEU A 187 -13.66 2.59 18.52
N GLY A 188 -14.80 3.26 18.75
CA GLY A 188 -15.03 4.64 18.34
C GLY A 188 -15.05 4.81 16.83
N ILE A 189 -15.57 3.81 16.08
CA ILE A 189 -15.69 3.88 14.63
C ILE A 189 -17.10 4.40 14.31
N PRO A 190 -17.24 5.51 13.57
CA PRO A 190 -18.52 6.08 13.19
C PRO A 190 -19.37 5.11 12.36
N ILE A 191 -20.67 5.11 12.63
CA ILE A 191 -21.64 4.21 12.02
C ILE A 191 -22.65 5.01 11.20
N VAL A 192 -22.74 4.71 9.92
CA VAL A 192 -23.83 5.09 9.03
C VAL A 192 -24.75 3.89 8.92
N ALA A 193 -26.03 4.00 9.23
CA ALA A 193 -26.91 2.86 9.14
C ALA A 193 -28.28 3.18 8.54
N MET A 194 -28.76 2.23 7.77
CA MET A 194 -30.13 2.15 7.32
C MET A 194 -30.98 1.59 8.47
N VAL A 195 -31.92 2.38 8.97
CA VAL A 195 -32.66 2.10 10.20
C VAL A 195 -34.15 2.05 9.91
N ASP A 196 -34.77 0.89 10.09
CA ASP A 196 -36.21 0.74 9.99
C ASP A 196 -36.89 1.01 11.33
N THR A 197 -38.21 1.08 11.34
CA THR A 197 -39.05 1.43 12.47
C THR A 197 -38.98 0.49 13.69
N ASN A 198 -38.42 -0.72 13.53
CA ASN A 198 -38.22 -1.71 14.60
C ASN A 198 -36.86 -1.61 15.32
N ALA A 199 -35.97 -0.74 14.85
CA ALA A 199 -34.59 -0.66 15.30
C ALA A 199 -34.36 0.51 16.27
N ASP A 200 -33.26 0.48 17.03
CA ASP A 200 -32.82 1.57 17.93
C ASP A 200 -31.89 2.51 17.20
N PRO A 201 -32.27 3.79 16.95
CA PRO A 201 -31.39 4.73 16.25
C PRO A 201 -30.28 5.35 17.13
N ASP A 202 -30.39 5.30 18.47
CA ASP A 202 -29.50 6.03 19.37
C ASP A 202 -28.02 5.66 19.26
N PRO A 203 -27.63 4.39 19.02
CA PRO A 203 -26.22 4.03 18.91
C PRO A 203 -25.59 4.36 17.56
N ILE A 204 -26.32 5.02 16.64
CA ILE A 204 -25.91 5.30 15.27
C ILE A 204 -25.61 6.78 15.11
N ASP A 205 -24.45 7.10 14.55
CA ASP A 205 -24.03 8.48 14.32
C ASP A 205 -24.77 9.13 13.15
N TYR A 206 -24.95 8.39 12.05
CA TYR A 206 -25.66 8.85 10.85
C TYR A 206 -26.81 7.92 10.53
N VAL A 207 -28.00 8.28 10.99
CA VAL A 207 -29.22 7.49 10.83
C VAL A 207 -29.86 7.80 9.48
N ILE A 208 -30.11 6.78 8.67
CA ILE A 208 -30.88 6.86 7.43
C ILE A 208 -32.20 6.11 7.64
N PRO A 209 -33.29 6.80 8.01
CA PRO A 209 -34.59 6.15 8.23
C PRO A 209 -35.13 5.63 6.92
N ALA A 210 -35.23 4.31 6.78
CA ALA A 210 -35.68 3.69 5.55
C ALA A 210 -36.03 2.22 5.77
N ASN A 211 -36.84 1.68 4.86
CA ASN A 211 -37.18 0.27 4.79
C ASN A 211 -35.96 -0.59 4.45
N ASP A 212 -35.64 -1.54 5.29
CA ASP A 212 -34.53 -2.46 5.14
C ASP A 212 -34.93 -3.84 4.56
N ASP A 213 -36.21 -4.06 4.21
CA ASP A 213 -36.74 -5.29 3.60
C ASP A 213 -36.81 -5.22 2.07
N ALA A 214 -36.97 -4.03 1.50
CA ALA A 214 -37.16 -3.82 0.08
C ALA A 214 -35.82 -3.83 -0.68
N VAL A 215 -35.54 -4.86 -1.49
CA VAL A 215 -34.32 -4.97 -2.30
C VAL A 215 -34.07 -3.72 -3.17
N ARG A 216 -35.14 -3.20 -3.81
CA ARG A 216 -35.04 -1.97 -4.62
C ARG A 216 -34.65 -0.75 -3.76
N GLY A 217 -35.26 -0.64 -2.57
CA GLY A 217 -34.94 0.45 -1.65
C GLY A 217 -33.51 0.42 -1.15
N ILE A 218 -33.06 -0.75 -0.69
CA ILE A 218 -31.67 -0.97 -0.29
C ILE A 218 -30.72 -0.59 -1.43
N LYS A 219 -31.01 -1.06 -2.65
CA LYS A 219 -30.21 -0.77 -3.84
C LYS A 219 -30.15 0.72 -4.13
N THR A 220 -31.25 1.44 -4.10
CA THR A 220 -31.31 2.88 -4.37
C THR A 220 -30.40 3.66 -3.41
N ILE A 221 -30.46 3.38 -2.10
CA ILE A 221 -29.61 4.07 -1.11
C ILE A 221 -28.15 3.67 -1.25
N VAL A 222 -27.87 2.36 -1.32
CA VAL A 222 -26.51 1.85 -1.38
C VAL A 222 -25.80 2.29 -2.68
N ASP A 223 -26.50 2.29 -3.81
CA ASP A 223 -25.96 2.78 -5.09
C ASP A 223 -25.69 4.30 -5.04
N GLY A 224 -26.59 5.08 -4.42
CA GLY A 224 -26.37 6.51 -4.19
C GLY A 224 -25.14 6.80 -3.36
N LEU A 225 -24.97 6.11 -2.23
CA LEU A 225 -23.79 6.24 -1.38
C LEU A 225 -22.51 5.74 -2.08
N SER A 226 -22.60 4.61 -2.77
CA SER A 226 -21.43 4.03 -3.46
C SER A 226 -20.91 4.90 -4.58
N LYS A 227 -21.80 5.64 -5.28
CA LYS A 227 -21.41 6.61 -6.31
C LYS A 227 -20.56 7.73 -5.73
N VAL A 228 -20.99 8.35 -4.64
CA VAL A 228 -20.24 9.41 -3.94
C VAL A 228 -18.90 8.88 -3.42
N ILE A 229 -18.89 7.67 -2.83
CA ILE A 229 -17.67 7.02 -2.35
C ILE A 229 -16.70 6.72 -3.50
N LYS A 230 -17.20 6.28 -4.65
CA LYS A 230 -16.38 5.99 -5.82
C LYS A 230 -15.73 7.27 -6.36
N GLU A 231 -16.50 8.34 -6.53
CA GLU A 231 -15.98 9.65 -6.96
C GLU A 231 -14.90 10.15 -5.98
N ALA A 232 -15.14 10.04 -4.67
CA ALA A 232 -14.14 10.39 -3.65
C ALA A 232 -12.88 9.52 -3.70
N ASN A 233 -13.02 8.21 -3.96
CA ASN A 233 -11.88 7.30 -4.07
C ASN A 233 -11.03 7.59 -5.33
N GLU A 234 -11.66 7.96 -6.43
CA GLU A 234 -10.97 8.41 -7.64
C GLU A 234 -10.22 9.74 -7.41
N GLU A 235 -10.85 10.69 -6.73
CA GLU A 235 -10.24 11.96 -6.33
C GLU A 235 -9.03 11.73 -5.42
N TYR A 236 -9.20 10.91 -4.38
CA TYR A 236 -8.11 10.52 -3.47
C TYR A 236 -6.96 9.84 -4.21
N SER A 237 -7.24 8.92 -5.13
CA SER A 237 -6.21 8.20 -5.89
C SER A 237 -5.37 9.15 -6.76
N ARG A 238 -6.00 10.16 -7.38
CA ARG A 238 -5.30 11.21 -8.13
C ARG A 238 -4.37 12.01 -7.23
N ILE A 239 -4.90 12.50 -6.09
CA ILE A 239 -4.12 13.27 -5.11
C ILE A 239 -2.97 12.42 -4.52
N ALA A 240 -3.22 11.16 -4.20
CA ALA A 240 -2.20 10.24 -3.68
C ALA A 240 -1.08 9.99 -4.68
N THR A 241 -1.43 9.77 -5.96
CA THR A 241 -0.45 9.59 -7.05
C THR A 241 0.40 10.84 -7.24
N GLU A 242 -0.20 12.01 -7.20
CA GLU A 242 0.51 13.28 -7.34
C GLU A 242 1.45 13.53 -6.16
N ARG A 243 1.01 13.31 -4.94
CA ARG A 243 1.85 13.37 -3.73
C ARG A 243 3.00 12.38 -3.77
N GLN A 244 2.77 11.18 -4.29
CA GLN A 244 3.82 10.19 -4.43
C GLN A 244 4.87 10.63 -5.44
N ARG A 245 4.46 11.13 -6.61
CA ARG A 245 5.39 11.70 -7.63
C ARG A 245 6.21 12.86 -7.06
N GLN A 246 5.58 13.74 -6.28
CA GLN A 246 6.29 14.85 -5.62
C GLN A 246 7.33 14.33 -4.62
N ARG A 247 7.00 13.34 -3.79
CA ARG A 247 7.94 12.72 -2.87
C ARG A 247 9.11 12.02 -3.57
N GLU A 248 8.82 11.28 -4.63
CA GLU A 248 9.85 10.61 -5.45
C GLU A 248 10.79 11.63 -6.11
N ALA A 249 10.24 12.73 -6.65
CA ALA A 249 11.02 13.82 -7.22
C ALA A 249 11.90 14.52 -6.16
N GLU A 250 11.34 14.79 -4.97
CA GLU A 250 12.09 15.38 -3.85
C GLU A 250 13.21 14.45 -3.35
N GLN A 251 12.93 13.16 -3.28
CA GLN A 251 13.91 12.16 -2.87
C GLN A 251 15.02 12.02 -3.91
N ALA A 252 14.66 11.98 -5.20
CA ALA A 252 15.64 11.97 -6.29
C ALA A 252 16.51 13.23 -6.31
N ALA A 253 15.92 14.40 -6.01
CA ALA A 253 16.68 15.66 -5.89
C ALA A 253 17.67 15.62 -4.70
N LYS A 254 17.25 15.11 -3.54
CA LYS A 254 18.13 14.92 -2.37
C LYS A 254 19.27 13.95 -2.67
N ASP A 255 18.95 12.81 -3.28
CA ASP A 255 19.95 11.81 -3.67
C ASP A 255 20.95 12.38 -4.70
N ALA A 256 20.47 13.17 -5.67
CA ALA A 256 21.33 13.84 -6.64
C ALA A 256 22.25 14.87 -5.98
N GLN A 257 21.74 15.66 -5.04
CA GLN A 257 22.51 16.63 -4.28
C GLN A 257 23.57 15.93 -3.39
N GLU A 258 23.21 14.83 -2.75
CA GLU A 258 24.15 14.04 -1.94
C GLU A 258 25.27 13.41 -2.81
N ARG A 259 24.91 12.90 -3.99
CA ARG A 259 25.89 12.40 -4.97
C ARG A 259 26.81 13.50 -5.46
N ALA A 260 26.28 14.70 -5.74
CA ALA A 260 27.09 15.85 -6.18
C ALA A 260 28.05 16.31 -5.06
N THR A 261 27.60 16.41 -3.81
CA THR A 261 28.45 16.77 -2.67
C THR A 261 29.52 15.70 -2.40
N ARG A 262 29.16 14.42 -2.52
CA ARG A 262 30.12 13.31 -2.38
C ARG A 262 31.18 13.32 -3.50
N LYS A 263 30.76 13.67 -4.73
CA LYS A 263 31.69 13.80 -5.86
C LYS A 263 32.65 14.98 -5.66
N ALA A 264 32.13 16.14 -5.29
CA ALA A 264 32.93 17.32 -4.98
C ALA A 264 33.92 17.07 -3.83
N ARG A 265 33.50 16.33 -2.78
CA ARG A 265 34.42 15.92 -1.69
C ARG A 265 35.51 14.97 -2.14
N LYS A 266 35.22 14.04 -3.05
CA LYS A 266 36.24 13.18 -3.62
C LYS A 266 37.25 13.96 -4.49
N GLU A 267 36.73 14.82 -5.36
CA GLU A 267 37.57 15.67 -6.21
C GLU A 267 38.48 16.59 -5.41
N SER A 268 37.97 17.17 -4.31
CA SER A 268 38.81 17.99 -3.41
C SER A 268 39.85 17.16 -2.65
N ALA A 269 39.53 15.92 -2.22
CA ALA A 269 40.47 15.03 -1.56
C ALA A 269 41.56 14.53 -2.52
N ASP A 270 41.20 14.23 -3.77
CA ASP A 270 42.16 13.83 -4.82
C ASP A 270 43.07 14.99 -5.24
N ALA A 271 42.56 16.22 -5.32
CA ALA A 271 43.34 17.43 -5.54
C ALA A 271 44.35 17.69 -4.41
N GLU A 272 43.91 17.57 -3.15
CA GLU A 272 44.78 17.75 -1.98
C GLU A 272 45.88 16.66 -1.89
N SER A 273 45.56 15.43 -2.30
CA SER A 273 46.53 14.34 -2.36
C SER A 273 47.58 14.54 -3.46
N THR A 274 47.18 15.06 -4.64
CA THR A 274 48.10 15.39 -5.74
C THR A 274 48.98 16.56 -5.41
N ASP A 275 48.50 17.59 -4.71
CA ASP A 275 49.30 18.73 -4.27
C ASP A 275 50.31 18.32 -3.18
N LYS A 276 49.91 17.49 -2.22
CA LYS A 276 50.85 16.89 -1.22
C LYS A 276 51.91 16.02 -1.88
N ALA A 277 51.55 15.26 -2.92
CA ALA A 277 52.52 14.47 -3.70
C ALA A 277 53.53 15.37 -4.47
N LYS A 278 53.04 16.43 -5.12
CA LYS A 278 53.91 17.43 -5.81
C LYS A 278 54.83 18.15 -4.85
N ALA A 279 54.32 18.56 -3.68
CA ALA A 279 55.14 19.20 -2.64
C ALA A 279 56.24 18.28 -2.11
N LYS A 280 55.94 16.98 -1.88
CA LYS A 280 56.97 15.99 -1.50
C LYS A 280 57.99 15.76 -2.61
N LEU A 281 57.58 15.74 -3.87
CA LEU A 281 58.49 15.56 -5.01
C LEU A 281 59.41 16.77 -5.18
N THR A 282 58.94 17.99 -4.96
CA THR A 282 59.76 19.20 -5.01
C THR A 282 60.74 19.27 -3.85
N GLU A 283 60.36 18.79 -2.67
CA GLU A 283 61.24 18.74 -1.48
C GLU A 283 62.33 17.67 -1.64
N THR A 284 61.98 16.48 -2.19
CA THR A 284 62.98 15.45 -2.52
C THR A 284 63.92 15.90 -3.62
N ARG A 285 63.47 16.63 -4.64
CA ARG A 285 64.34 17.22 -5.68
C ARG A 285 65.27 18.30 -5.06
N LYS A 286 64.80 19.16 -4.17
CA LYS A 286 65.62 20.13 -3.48
C LYS A 286 66.71 19.47 -2.58
N ARG A 287 66.36 18.38 -1.87
CA ARG A 287 67.33 17.60 -1.07
C ARG A 287 68.36 16.88 -1.94
N ALA A 288 67.91 16.30 -3.08
CA ALA A 288 68.84 15.67 -4.02
C ALA A 288 69.79 16.69 -4.69
N ALA A 289 69.29 17.88 -5.06
CA ALA A 289 70.10 18.95 -5.62
C ALA A 289 71.11 19.52 -4.59
N LYS A 290 70.73 19.61 -3.30
CA LYS A 290 71.62 20.02 -2.22
C LYS A 290 72.68 18.96 -1.96
N ALA A 291 72.31 17.68 -1.90
CA ALA A 291 73.26 16.58 -1.74
C ALA A 291 74.25 16.44 -2.94
N ALA A 292 73.77 16.72 -4.17
CA ALA A 292 74.66 16.76 -5.35
C ALA A 292 75.61 17.96 -5.27
N LYS A 293 75.19 19.10 -4.77
CA LYS A 293 76.06 20.27 -4.60
C LYS A 293 77.11 20.03 -3.52
N ASP A 294 76.67 19.48 -2.38
CA ASP A 294 77.57 19.12 -1.28
C ASP A 294 78.58 18.03 -1.70
N ALA A 295 78.20 17.09 -2.61
CA ALA A 295 79.08 16.08 -3.14
C ALA A 295 80.06 16.66 -4.17
N VAL A 296 79.72 17.69 -4.94
CA VAL A 296 80.57 18.42 -5.85
C VAL A 296 81.59 19.26 -5.08
N ASP A 297 81.11 19.96 -4.04
CA ASP A 297 82.02 20.77 -3.19
C ASP A 297 83.00 19.89 -2.40
N ALA A 298 82.58 18.68 -1.95
CA ALA A 298 83.43 17.70 -1.32
C ALA A 298 84.47 17.10 -2.33
N LYS A 299 84.11 16.96 -3.61
CA LYS A 299 85.09 16.53 -4.67
C LYS A 299 86.06 17.63 -5.02
N ILE A 300 85.64 18.87 -5.04
CA ILE A 300 86.56 20.02 -5.25
C ILE A 300 87.57 20.15 -4.11
N ALA A 301 87.12 19.98 -2.87
CA ALA A 301 87.99 19.97 -1.70
C ALA A 301 89.02 18.76 -1.68
N ALA A 302 88.63 17.61 -2.30
CA ALA A 302 89.46 16.44 -2.38
C ALA A 302 90.48 16.51 -3.54
N VAL A 303 90.35 17.41 -4.51
CA VAL A 303 91.28 17.62 -5.62
C VAL A 303 92.33 18.62 -5.22
N GLU A 304 92.14 19.48 -4.23
CA GLU A 304 93.09 20.43 -3.72
C GLU A 304 94.13 19.85 -2.70
N ALA A 305 93.96 18.58 -2.30
CA ALA A 305 94.72 17.96 -1.23
C ALA A 305 95.49 16.68 -1.62
N ALA A 306 96.06 16.54 -2.84
CA ALA A 306 96.98 15.41 -3.13
C ALA A 306 98.16 15.81 -4.02
N PRO A 307 99.40 15.58 -3.61
CA PRO A 307 100.54 15.72 -4.48
C PRO A 307 100.86 14.44 -5.22
N GLU A 308 101.47 14.68 -6.38
CA GLU A 308 102.01 13.74 -7.35
C GLU A 308 102.64 12.48 -6.78
N THR A 309 102.40 11.31 -7.37
CA THR A 309 103.47 10.40 -7.88
C THR A 309 102.88 9.23 -8.70
N ALA A 310 103.43 9.14 -9.93
CA ALA A 310 103.79 7.97 -10.67
C ALA A 310 102.75 6.89 -11.03
N ALA A 311 102.34 6.84 -12.29
CA ALA A 311 102.91 5.98 -13.38
C ALA A 311 102.69 4.45 -13.22
N GLU A 312 102.15 3.96 -14.30
CA GLU A 312 102.40 2.59 -14.88
C GLU A 312 101.47 1.44 -14.44
N ALA A 313 100.93 0.94 -15.41
CA ALA A 313 100.73 -0.42 -15.88
C ALA A 313 99.32 -0.83 -16.21
N ALA A 314 99.08 -0.83 -17.45
CA ALA A 314 98.74 -1.95 -18.36
C ALA A 314 97.40 -2.66 -18.12
N ALA A 315 96.61 -2.46 -19.11
CA ALA A 315 96.11 -3.46 -20.07
C ALA A 315 95.52 -4.77 -19.51
N GLU A 316 94.40 -5.06 -19.89
CA GLU A 316 93.99 -6.23 -20.67
C GLU A 316 92.57 -6.73 -20.38
N LYS A 317 91.91 -6.96 -21.51
CA LYS A 317 90.80 -7.88 -21.80
C LYS A 317 89.39 -7.43 -21.33
N ALA A 318 88.54 -7.00 -22.26
CA ALA A 318 87.86 -7.71 -23.35
C ALA A 318 86.99 -8.88 -22.80
N GLU A 319 85.71 -8.74 -22.88
CA GLU A 319 84.82 -9.49 -23.71
C GLU A 319 83.41 -9.50 -23.21
N SER A 320 82.57 -9.13 -24.10
CA SER A 320 81.08 -9.38 -24.12
C SER A 320 80.88 -10.90 -24.43
N PRO A 321 79.71 -11.52 -24.55
CA PRO A 321 78.33 -11.04 -24.54
C PRO A 321 77.28 -12.07 -23.97
N ALA A 322 76.02 -11.75 -24.30
CA ALA A 322 74.85 -12.61 -24.58
C ALA A 322 73.86 -12.91 -23.44
N LYS A 323 72.69 -12.42 -23.68
CA LYS A 323 71.48 -13.09 -24.22
C LYS A 323 70.77 -14.11 -23.33
N ALA A 324 69.55 -13.90 -23.07
CA ALA A 324 68.33 -14.76 -23.10
C ALA A 324 67.36 -14.33 -22.03
N GLU A 325 66.17 -14.32 -22.15
CA GLU A 325 65.09 -14.61 -23.09
C GLU A 325 63.76 -14.33 -22.31
N ALA A 326 62.80 -13.86 -23.05
CA ALA A 326 61.45 -13.65 -22.65
C ALA A 326 60.73 -14.96 -22.30
N LYS A 327 59.78 -14.89 -21.33
CA LYS A 327 58.63 -15.80 -21.33
C LYS A 327 57.39 -15.10 -20.91
N THR A 328 56.55 -14.90 -21.90
CA THR A 328 55.12 -14.62 -21.91
C THR A 328 54.33 -15.75 -21.31
N ALA A 329 53.30 -15.43 -20.54
CA ALA A 329 52.14 -16.32 -20.37
C ALA A 329 50.86 -15.50 -20.42
N LYS A 330 50.09 -15.72 -21.47
CA LYS A 330 48.74 -15.26 -21.71
C LYS A 330 47.72 -16.17 -21.00
N PRO A 331 46.49 -15.67 -20.76
CA PRO A 331 45.44 -16.37 -20.04
C PRO A 331 44.62 -17.30 -20.95
N LYS A 332 44.07 -18.32 -20.34
CA LYS A 332 43.16 -19.29 -20.97
C LYS A 332 41.73 -18.86 -20.79
N VAL A 333 41.08 -18.61 -21.91
CA VAL A 333 39.63 -18.54 -22.10
C VAL A 333 39.17 -19.97 -22.32
N GLU A 334 38.10 -20.38 -21.67
CA GLU A 334 37.38 -21.58 -22.04
C GLU A 334 35.87 -21.27 -22.10
N ALA A 335 35.41 -21.32 -23.34
CA ALA A 335 34.00 -21.32 -23.74
C ALA A 335 33.53 -22.78 -23.89
N ALA A 336 32.31 -23.03 -23.56
CA ALA A 336 31.48 -24.11 -24.13
C ALA A 336 30.03 -23.64 -24.02
N ALA A 337 29.33 -23.25 -25.12
CA ALA A 337 28.66 -24.09 -26.10
C ALA A 337 27.58 -24.95 -25.46
N GLU A 338 26.28 -24.59 -25.64
CA GLU A 338 25.40 -24.96 -26.76
C GLU A 338 24.93 -26.43 -26.73
N SER A 339 23.62 -26.61 -26.55
CA SER A 339 22.76 -27.53 -27.30
C SER A 339 21.36 -27.49 -26.68
N ALA A 340 20.39 -26.98 -27.39
CA ALA A 340 19.52 -27.63 -28.35
C ALA A 340 18.21 -28.12 -27.71
N ALA A 341 17.11 -27.54 -28.16
CA ALA A 341 15.80 -28.13 -28.17
C ALA A 341 15.74 -29.33 -29.14
N PRO A 342 14.77 -30.21 -29.04
CA PRO A 342 13.73 -30.17 -30.02
C PRO A 342 12.29 -30.48 -29.52
N GLU A 343 11.42 -30.11 -30.40
CA GLU A 343 9.99 -30.24 -30.59
C GLU A 343 9.34 -31.61 -30.34
N ALA A 344 8.00 -31.48 -30.23
CA ALA A 344 6.93 -32.36 -30.73
C ALA A 344 6.57 -33.64 -29.91
N GLU A 345 5.42 -33.68 -29.33
CA GLU A 345 4.10 -34.12 -29.82
C GLU A 345 3.00 -33.77 -28.82
#